data_d77b95a7f08109e0697695342c2f9d4b
#
_entry.id   d77b95a7f08109e0697695342c2f9d4b
#
_cell.length_a   1.000
_cell.length_b   1.000
_cell.length_c   1.000
_cell.angle_alpha   90.00
_cell.angle_beta   90.00
_cell.angle_gamma   90.00
#
_symmetry.space_group_name_H-M   'P 1'
#
loop_
_entity.id
_entity.type
_entity.pdbx_description
1 polymer ?
#
loop_
_entity_poly.entity_id
_entity_poly.type
_entity_poly.pdbx_seq_one_letter_code
_entity_poly.pdbx_strand_id
1 'polypeptide(L)'
;MRFITRGIIGIAPLLVVMAGCRPAAENPEKVTATAAQAQSPVERGKYLVTVGGCHDCHTPKTFANGAPEFDMSRQLSGNPAGEKVAKVPPTLIGPTGWGTAASNHLTAWVGPWGVSFAMNLTPDKDTGLGSWTEEMFMKAIKTGKHQGVGRDILPPMPWNWYRNMTDDDLKAVFAFLQSLPPIKNAIPDPLPPDKIPH
;
A
#
# COMPACT_ATOMS: atom_id res chain seq x y z
N MET A 1 -33.29 65.61 -70.46
CA MET A 1 -34.62 65.20 -69.92
C MET A 1 -34.80 63.71 -70.08
N ARG A 2 -34.58 62.95 -69.03
CA ARG A 2 -34.85 61.52 -69.00
C ARG A 2 -35.52 61.19 -67.62
N PHE A 3 -36.77 60.77 -67.71
CA PHE A 3 -37.56 60.36 -66.57
C PHE A 3 -37.07 59.00 -66.01
N ILE A 4 -36.80 58.94 -64.73
CA ILE A 4 -36.49 57.70 -64.06
C ILE A 4 -37.70 57.22 -63.35
N THR A 5 -38.26 56.10 -63.83
CA THR A 5 -39.42 55.40 -63.20
C THR A 5 -38.92 54.62 -62.00
N ARG A 6 -39.46 54.90 -60.82
CA ARG A 6 -39.26 54.16 -59.59
C ARG A 6 -40.13 52.91 -59.59
N GLY A 7 -39.49 51.74 -59.60
CA GLY A 7 -40.15 50.46 -59.33
C GLY A 7 -40.27 50.21 -57.85
N ILE A 8 -41.49 49.94 -57.41
CA ILE A 8 -41.81 49.54 -56.02
C ILE A 8 -41.56 48.04 -55.91
N ILE A 9 -40.58 47.61 -55.12
CA ILE A 9 -40.38 46.22 -54.84
C ILE A 9 -41.15 45.87 -53.56
N GLY A 10 -42.18 45.04 -53.73
CA GLY A 10 -42.97 44.51 -52.62
C GLY A 10 -42.16 43.52 -51.82
N ILE A 11 -42.07 43.79 -50.55
CA ILE A 11 -41.41 42.87 -49.57
C ILE A 11 -42.56 41.95 -49.05
N ALA A 12 -42.50 40.67 -49.42
CA ALA A 12 -43.35 39.65 -48.81
C ALA A 12 -42.77 39.24 -47.44
N PRO A 13 -43.63 39.17 -46.40
CA PRO A 13 -43.09 38.73 -45.09
C PRO A 13 -42.84 37.21 -45.12
N LEU A 14 -41.65 36.83 -44.91
CA LEU A 14 -41.21 35.44 -44.67
C LEU A 14 -41.63 35.02 -43.26
N LEU A 15 -42.67 34.19 -43.16
CA LEU A 15 -43.06 33.57 -41.89
C LEU A 15 -41.99 32.52 -41.49
N VAL A 16 -41.14 32.85 -40.55
CA VAL A 16 -40.20 31.89 -39.94
C VAL A 16 -41.02 31.10 -38.92
N VAL A 17 -41.33 29.85 -39.25
CA VAL A 17 -41.89 28.88 -38.30
C VAL A 17 -40.71 28.40 -37.41
N MET A 18 -40.61 28.97 -36.23
CA MET A 18 -39.72 28.47 -35.20
C MET A 18 -40.26 27.12 -34.71
N ALA A 19 -39.71 26.03 -35.24
CA ALA A 19 -39.90 24.70 -34.66
C ALA A 19 -39.24 24.69 -33.29
N GLY A 20 -40.04 24.85 -32.24
CA GLY A 20 -39.57 24.71 -30.86
C GLY A 20 -39.09 23.28 -30.60
N CYS A 21 -37.79 23.10 -30.48
CA CYS A 21 -37.23 21.89 -29.85
C CYS A 21 -37.75 21.82 -28.43
N ARG A 22 -38.76 20.98 -28.18
CA ARG A 22 -39.08 20.56 -26.81
C ARG A 22 -37.89 19.73 -26.31
N PRO A 23 -37.25 20.08 -25.19
CA PRO A 23 -36.32 19.16 -24.55
C PRO A 23 -37.14 17.91 -24.19
N ALA A 24 -36.66 16.74 -24.62
CA ALA A 24 -37.17 15.46 -24.16
C ALA A 24 -37.09 15.48 -22.62
N ALA A 25 -38.25 15.24 -21.98
CA ALA A 25 -38.26 15.02 -20.54
C ALA A 25 -37.37 13.82 -20.27
N GLU A 26 -36.18 14.07 -19.75
CA GLU A 26 -35.34 13.01 -19.15
C GLU A 26 -36.17 12.39 -18.03
N ASN A 27 -36.61 11.19 -18.30
CA ASN A 27 -37.13 10.31 -17.27
C ASN A 27 -36.01 10.18 -16.23
N PRO A 28 -36.19 10.61 -14.98
CA PRO A 28 -35.18 10.32 -13.95
C PRO A 28 -35.25 8.82 -13.72
N GLU A 29 -34.51 8.06 -14.54
CA GLU A 29 -34.19 6.69 -14.22
C GLU A 29 -33.57 6.75 -12.83
N LYS A 30 -34.33 6.23 -11.89
CA LYS A 30 -33.93 6.05 -10.50
C LYS A 30 -32.65 5.22 -10.54
N VAL A 31 -31.52 5.90 -10.61
CA VAL A 31 -30.21 5.29 -10.32
C VAL A 31 -30.34 4.82 -8.89
N THR A 32 -30.84 3.61 -8.74
CA THR A 32 -30.75 2.87 -7.49
C THR A 32 -29.25 2.73 -7.28
N ALA A 33 -28.66 3.64 -6.51
CA ALA A 33 -27.34 3.46 -6.01
C ALA A 33 -27.37 2.09 -5.31
N THR A 34 -26.87 1.08 -6.00
CA THR A 34 -26.62 -0.22 -5.40
C THR A 34 -25.79 0.11 -4.17
N ALA A 35 -26.36 -0.07 -2.98
CA ALA A 35 -25.66 0.15 -1.73
C ALA A 35 -24.38 -0.64 -1.88
N ALA A 36 -23.24 0.06 -1.98
CA ALA A 36 -21.95 -0.57 -2.06
C ALA A 36 -21.91 -1.53 -0.87
N GLN A 37 -21.89 -2.83 -1.15
CA GLN A 37 -21.86 -3.84 -0.10
C GLN A 37 -20.69 -3.48 0.80
N ALA A 38 -20.98 -3.21 2.07
CA ALA A 38 -19.97 -2.82 3.03
C ALA A 38 -18.89 -3.92 3.02
N GLN A 39 -17.70 -3.57 2.58
CA GLN A 39 -16.57 -4.47 2.45
C GLN A 39 -16.30 -5.09 3.82
N SER A 40 -16.13 -6.40 3.89
CA SER A 40 -15.78 -7.05 5.16
C SER A 40 -14.45 -6.50 5.69
N PRO A 41 -14.22 -6.49 7.00
CA PRO A 41 -12.93 -6.06 7.57
C PRO A 41 -11.74 -6.79 6.93
N VAL A 42 -11.87 -8.09 6.65
CA VAL A 42 -10.81 -8.88 6.02
C VAL A 42 -10.55 -8.41 4.57
N GLU A 43 -11.58 -8.17 3.78
CA GLU A 43 -11.43 -7.66 2.40
C GLU A 43 -10.84 -6.25 2.39
N ARG A 44 -11.29 -5.38 3.30
CA ARG A 44 -10.72 -4.04 3.47
C ARG A 44 -9.25 -4.14 3.87
N GLY A 45 -8.90 -5.00 4.82
CA GLY A 45 -7.53 -5.23 5.26
C GLY A 45 -6.65 -5.77 4.14
N LYS A 46 -7.14 -6.73 3.35
CA LYS A 46 -6.43 -7.23 2.16
C LYS A 46 -6.11 -6.11 1.18
N TYR A 47 -7.09 -5.26 0.88
CA TYR A 47 -6.87 -4.09 0.02
C TYR A 47 -5.78 -3.18 0.58
N LEU A 48 -5.86 -2.82 1.86
CA LEU A 48 -4.89 -1.93 2.52
C LEU A 48 -3.48 -2.52 2.58
N VAL A 49 -3.33 -3.80 2.87
CA VAL A 49 -2.04 -4.51 2.84
C VAL A 49 -1.44 -4.52 1.44
N THR A 50 -2.28 -4.66 0.40
CA THR A 50 -1.84 -4.65 -1.00
C THR A 50 -1.40 -3.25 -1.42
N VAL A 51 -2.23 -2.22 -1.25
CA VAL A 51 -1.90 -0.86 -1.69
C VAL A 51 -0.86 -0.19 -0.80
N GLY A 52 -0.77 -0.60 0.46
CA GLY A 52 0.26 -0.19 1.40
C GLY A 52 1.64 -0.82 1.14
N GLY A 53 1.77 -1.74 0.17
CA GLY A 53 3.04 -2.35 -0.20
C GLY A 53 3.65 -3.25 0.89
N CYS A 54 2.84 -3.81 1.80
CA CYS A 54 3.37 -4.65 2.88
C CYS A 54 4.15 -5.86 2.35
N HIS A 55 3.73 -6.40 1.21
CA HIS A 55 4.43 -7.51 0.53
C HIS A 55 5.84 -7.14 0.09
N ASP A 56 6.11 -5.87 -0.23
CA ASP A 56 7.41 -5.44 -0.77
C ASP A 56 8.55 -5.75 0.18
N CYS A 57 8.26 -5.66 1.48
CA CYS A 57 9.23 -5.95 2.54
C CYS A 57 8.98 -7.28 3.26
N HIS A 58 7.71 -7.67 3.45
CA HIS A 58 7.35 -8.80 4.31
C HIS A 58 7.13 -10.11 3.57
N THR A 59 7.14 -10.13 2.23
CA THR A 59 7.12 -11.37 1.45
C THR A 59 8.50 -11.62 0.83
N PRO A 60 9.17 -12.74 1.12
CA PRO A 60 10.44 -13.08 0.51
C PRO A 60 10.35 -13.12 -1.03
N LYS A 61 11.46 -12.84 -1.72
CA LYS A 61 11.54 -12.93 -3.17
C LYS A 61 12.40 -14.11 -3.59
N THR A 62 12.09 -14.63 -4.77
CA THR A 62 12.93 -15.57 -5.52
C THR A 62 13.47 -14.87 -6.78
N PHE A 63 14.50 -15.42 -7.38
CA PHE A 63 15.14 -14.87 -8.58
C PHE A 63 15.16 -15.90 -9.70
N ALA A 64 14.03 -16.57 -9.95
CA ALA A 64 13.96 -17.63 -10.92
C ALA A 64 14.32 -17.20 -12.35
N ASN A 65 14.01 -15.95 -12.72
CA ASN A 65 14.21 -15.41 -14.08
C ASN A 65 15.13 -14.19 -14.12
N GLY A 66 16.01 -14.03 -13.11
CA GLY A 66 16.93 -12.89 -13.02
C GLY A 66 16.28 -11.60 -12.52
N ALA A 67 14.98 -11.61 -12.23
CA ALA A 67 14.25 -10.53 -11.57
C ALA A 67 13.64 -11.03 -10.25
N PRO A 68 13.44 -10.14 -9.25
CA PRO A 68 12.81 -10.53 -8.00
C PRO A 68 11.31 -10.80 -8.24
N GLU A 69 10.85 -11.99 -7.83
CA GLU A 69 9.46 -12.42 -7.85
C GLU A 69 9.00 -12.73 -6.43
N PHE A 70 7.76 -12.35 -6.06
CA PHE A 70 7.21 -12.65 -4.74
C PHE A 70 7.03 -14.17 -4.55
N ASP A 71 7.60 -14.73 -3.51
CA ASP A 71 7.30 -16.07 -3.06
C ASP A 71 5.98 -16.09 -2.28
N MET A 72 4.89 -16.25 -3.00
CA MET A 72 3.55 -16.25 -2.41
C MET A 72 3.28 -17.47 -1.53
N SER A 73 4.09 -18.53 -1.59
CA SER A 73 4.00 -19.65 -0.65
C SER A 73 4.43 -19.26 0.76
N ARG A 74 5.23 -18.18 0.87
CA ARG A 74 5.70 -17.57 2.12
C ARG A 74 5.23 -16.12 2.25
N GLN A 75 4.03 -15.81 1.72
CA GLN A 75 3.50 -14.45 1.77
C GLN A 75 3.49 -13.90 3.20
N LEU A 76 4.01 -12.69 3.35
CA LEU A 76 4.03 -11.92 4.61
C LEU A 76 4.74 -12.63 5.79
N SER A 77 5.56 -13.65 5.50
CA SER A 77 6.31 -14.37 6.55
C SER A 77 7.59 -13.67 7.03
N GLY A 78 7.98 -12.58 6.39
CA GLY A 78 9.17 -11.81 6.78
C GLY A 78 10.48 -12.39 6.25
N ASN A 79 11.58 -12.04 6.91
CA ASN A 79 12.92 -12.52 6.54
C ASN A 79 13.03 -14.03 6.73
N PRO A 80 13.51 -14.82 5.74
CA PRO A 80 13.61 -16.27 5.88
C PRO A 80 14.48 -16.67 7.06
N ALA A 81 13.98 -17.58 7.91
CA ALA A 81 14.74 -18.12 9.03
C ALA A 81 16.02 -18.80 8.55
N GLY A 82 17.13 -18.55 9.25
CA GLY A 82 18.43 -19.11 8.92
C GLY A 82 19.16 -18.45 7.75
N GLU A 83 18.57 -17.45 7.10
CA GLU A 83 19.30 -16.65 6.11
C GLU A 83 20.44 -15.89 6.79
N LYS A 84 21.65 -16.05 6.26
CA LYS A 84 22.82 -15.34 6.77
C LYS A 84 22.86 -13.93 6.19
N VAL A 85 23.08 -12.96 7.05
CA VAL A 85 23.35 -11.58 6.60
C VAL A 85 24.64 -11.60 5.77
N ALA A 86 24.54 -11.11 4.54
CA ALA A 86 25.70 -10.98 3.67
C ALA A 86 26.72 -9.99 4.27
N LYS A 87 28.00 -10.22 3.98
CA LYS A 87 29.04 -9.26 4.34
C LYS A 87 28.80 -7.92 3.64
N VAL A 88 28.89 -6.86 4.41
CA VAL A 88 28.68 -5.49 3.94
C VAL A 88 30.04 -4.79 3.81
N PRO A 89 30.42 -4.29 2.62
CA PRO A 89 31.63 -3.50 2.50
C PRO A 89 31.60 -2.31 3.47
N PRO A 90 32.70 -2.06 4.25
CA PRO A 90 32.72 -0.98 5.25
C PRO A 90 32.41 0.42 4.69
N THR A 91 32.67 0.63 3.39
CA THR A 91 32.43 1.89 2.69
C THR A 91 31.04 2.00 2.05
N LEU A 92 30.21 0.93 2.13
CA LEU A 92 28.90 0.93 1.47
C LEU A 92 27.94 1.89 2.14
N ILE A 93 27.90 1.87 3.47
CA ILE A 93 26.99 2.72 4.26
C ILE A 93 27.79 3.85 4.88
N GLY A 94 27.35 5.08 4.68
CA GLY A 94 27.99 6.26 5.27
C GLY A 94 27.75 7.54 4.48
N PRO A 95 28.36 8.67 4.88
CA PRO A 95 28.09 9.99 4.32
C PRO A 95 28.40 10.11 2.82
N THR A 96 29.37 9.33 2.34
CA THR A 96 29.81 9.32 0.94
C THR A 96 29.40 8.05 0.20
N GLY A 97 28.69 7.15 0.86
CA GLY A 97 28.21 5.89 0.32
C GLY A 97 26.69 5.87 0.14
N TRP A 98 26.14 4.70 0.30
CA TRP A 98 24.69 4.48 0.25
C TRP A 98 24.05 4.71 1.62
N GLY A 99 22.84 5.27 1.66
CA GLY A 99 22.08 5.41 2.91
C GLY A 99 21.52 4.09 3.42
N THR A 100 21.29 3.11 2.54
CA THR A 100 20.80 1.78 2.86
C THR A 100 21.06 0.82 1.70
N ALA A 101 21.16 -0.47 2.02
CA ALA A 101 21.13 -1.57 1.06
C ALA A 101 20.25 -2.69 1.58
N ALA A 102 19.79 -3.58 0.70
CA ALA A 102 18.89 -4.68 1.02
C ALA A 102 19.49 -6.04 0.65
N SER A 103 19.06 -7.10 1.35
CA SER A 103 19.32 -8.49 0.97
C SER A 103 18.63 -8.84 -0.35
N ASN A 104 19.04 -9.95 -0.97
CA ASN A 104 18.43 -10.44 -2.21
C ASN A 104 16.91 -10.72 -2.07
N HIS A 105 16.45 -11.18 -0.91
CA HIS A 105 15.02 -11.40 -0.66
C HIS A 105 14.27 -10.09 -0.39
N LEU A 106 14.95 -8.94 -0.31
CA LEU A 106 14.37 -7.63 0.06
C LEU A 106 13.60 -7.69 1.39
N THR A 107 14.12 -8.45 2.35
CA THR A 107 13.53 -8.66 3.68
C THR A 107 14.48 -8.33 4.82
N ALA A 108 15.73 -8.01 4.51
CA ALA A 108 16.72 -7.46 5.45
C ALA A 108 17.36 -6.22 4.85
N TRP A 109 17.62 -5.21 5.69
CA TRP A 109 18.22 -3.94 5.27
C TRP A 109 19.34 -3.53 6.21
N VAL A 110 20.42 -3.02 5.63
CA VAL A 110 21.52 -2.40 6.35
C VAL A 110 21.52 -0.89 6.14
N GLY A 111 21.77 -0.14 7.20
CA GLY A 111 21.86 1.32 7.18
C GLY A 111 22.58 1.85 8.42
N PRO A 112 22.54 3.18 8.66
CA PRO A 112 23.16 3.77 9.87
C PRO A 112 22.63 3.22 11.19
N TRP A 113 21.44 2.59 11.16
CA TRP A 113 20.82 1.95 12.33
C TRP A 113 21.34 0.52 12.61
N GLY A 114 22.20 -0.03 11.75
CA GLY A 114 22.59 -1.43 11.78
C GLY A 114 21.86 -2.28 10.74
N VAL A 115 21.45 -3.50 11.11
CA VAL A 115 20.66 -4.39 10.24
C VAL A 115 19.28 -4.59 10.83
N SER A 116 18.25 -4.33 10.04
CA SER A 116 16.86 -4.62 10.38
C SER A 116 16.31 -5.75 9.50
N PHE A 117 15.34 -6.50 10.04
CA PHE A 117 14.70 -7.62 9.37
C PHE A 117 13.19 -7.42 9.34
N ALA A 118 12.57 -7.74 8.20
CA ALA A 118 11.12 -7.76 8.09
C ALA A 118 10.52 -8.83 9.00
N MET A 119 9.57 -8.43 9.81
CA MET A 119 8.89 -9.29 10.76
C MET A 119 7.93 -10.26 10.06
N ASN A 120 7.71 -11.44 10.67
CA ASN A 120 6.64 -12.36 10.28
C ASN A 120 5.28 -11.76 10.66
N LEU A 121 4.47 -11.43 9.66
CA LEU A 121 3.12 -10.87 9.83
C LEU A 121 2.02 -11.93 9.77
N THR A 122 2.37 -13.22 9.59
CA THR A 122 1.37 -14.29 9.63
C THR A 122 0.94 -14.60 11.07
N PRO A 123 -0.23 -15.24 11.28
CA PRO A 123 -0.73 -15.52 12.62
C PRO A 123 -0.10 -16.75 13.28
N ASP A 124 1.20 -17.00 13.04
CA ASP A 124 1.95 -17.98 13.81
C ASP A 124 2.12 -17.50 15.24
N LYS A 125 1.80 -18.34 16.21
CA LYS A 125 1.76 -17.95 17.64
C LYS A 125 3.13 -17.71 18.24
N ASP A 126 4.14 -18.42 17.76
CA ASP A 126 5.49 -18.39 18.32
C ASP A 126 6.38 -17.33 17.63
N THR A 127 6.18 -17.14 16.31
CA THR A 127 7.11 -16.39 15.47
C THR A 127 6.49 -15.23 14.71
N GLY A 128 5.16 -15.07 14.78
CA GLY A 128 4.41 -14.06 14.04
C GLY A 128 3.45 -13.27 14.93
N LEU A 129 2.31 -12.87 14.34
CA LEU A 129 1.30 -12.05 15.02
C LEU A 129 0.24 -12.87 15.75
N GLY A 130 0.34 -14.20 15.81
CA GLY A 130 -0.73 -15.05 16.34
C GLY A 130 -0.99 -14.90 17.84
N SER A 131 -0.04 -14.38 18.60
CA SER A 131 -0.21 -14.05 20.02
C SER A 131 -0.49 -12.56 20.29
N TRP A 132 -0.53 -11.73 19.23
CA TRP A 132 -0.82 -10.32 19.38
C TRP A 132 -2.32 -10.05 19.49
N THR A 133 -2.68 -9.04 20.26
CA THR A 133 -4.03 -8.48 20.25
C THR A 133 -4.14 -7.37 19.22
N GLU A 134 -5.35 -7.06 18.79
CA GLU A 134 -5.63 -5.91 17.92
C GLU A 134 -5.06 -4.62 18.51
N GLU A 135 -5.22 -4.40 19.81
CA GLU A 135 -4.70 -3.22 20.52
C GLU A 135 -3.16 -3.16 20.44
N MET A 136 -2.46 -4.29 20.65
CA MET A 136 -1.01 -4.36 20.55
C MET A 136 -0.54 -3.99 19.14
N PHE A 137 -1.21 -4.51 18.11
CA PHE A 137 -0.91 -4.19 16.71
C PHE A 137 -1.10 -2.71 16.41
N MET A 138 -2.27 -2.17 16.75
CA MET A 138 -2.58 -0.76 16.55
C MET A 138 -1.57 0.14 17.25
N LYS A 139 -1.26 -0.16 18.52
CA LYS A 139 -0.30 0.60 19.30
C LYS A 139 1.12 0.52 18.69
N ALA A 140 1.51 -0.65 18.19
CA ALA A 140 2.80 -0.81 17.51
C ALA A 140 2.92 0.13 16.31
N ILE A 141 1.91 0.19 15.44
CA ILE A 141 1.90 1.08 14.28
C ILE A 141 1.81 2.56 14.68
N LYS A 142 0.97 2.89 15.67
CA LYS A 142 0.79 4.30 16.11
C LYS A 142 2.03 4.87 16.81
N THR A 143 2.79 4.05 17.54
CA THR A 143 3.93 4.50 18.36
C THR A 143 5.29 4.20 17.76
N GLY A 144 5.37 3.31 16.75
CA GLY A 144 6.64 2.83 16.21
C GLY A 144 7.42 1.93 17.18
N LYS A 145 6.71 1.26 18.11
CA LYS A 145 7.30 0.36 19.09
C LYS A 145 6.83 -1.08 18.87
N HIS A 146 7.71 -2.04 18.89
CA HIS A 146 7.35 -3.46 18.83
C HIS A 146 6.37 -3.78 19.97
N GLN A 147 5.24 -4.41 19.65
CA GLN A 147 4.11 -4.65 20.58
C GLN A 147 3.59 -3.38 21.28
N GLY A 148 3.89 -2.20 20.73
CA GLY A 148 3.47 -0.91 21.28
C GLY A 148 4.26 -0.39 22.46
N VAL A 149 5.20 -1.15 23.02
CA VAL A 149 5.98 -0.80 24.23
C VAL A 149 7.44 -1.25 24.17
N GLY A 150 7.81 -2.15 23.28
CA GLY A 150 9.16 -2.71 23.17
C GLY A 150 10.15 -1.79 22.43
N ARG A 151 11.13 -2.42 21.77
CA ARG A 151 12.14 -1.71 20.97
C ARG A 151 11.49 -0.90 19.84
N ASP A 152 12.25 0.06 19.31
CA ASP A 152 11.83 0.82 18.15
C ASP A 152 11.70 -0.07 16.90
N ILE A 153 10.69 0.24 16.08
CA ILE A 153 10.56 -0.29 14.73
C ILE A 153 11.56 0.46 13.87
N LEU A 154 12.54 -0.27 13.33
CA LEU A 154 13.66 0.31 12.59
C LEU A 154 13.29 0.57 11.12
N PRO A 155 14.02 1.49 10.46
CA PRO A 155 13.92 1.64 9.02
C PRO A 155 14.23 0.31 8.28
N PRO A 156 13.67 0.09 7.09
CA PRO A 156 12.87 1.04 6.30
C PRO A 156 11.37 1.00 6.58
N MET A 157 10.90 0.29 7.63
CA MET A 157 9.46 0.21 7.92
C MET A 157 8.84 1.61 8.07
N PRO A 158 7.92 2.02 7.19
CA PRO A 158 7.41 3.40 7.15
C PRO A 158 6.23 3.59 8.12
N TRP A 159 6.37 3.11 9.37
CA TRP A 159 5.33 3.20 10.40
C TRP A 159 4.88 4.64 10.67
N ASN A 160 5.78 5.62 10.51
CA ASN A 160 5.49 7.05 10.64
C ASN A 160 4.44 7.56 9.63
N TRP A 161 4.25 6.88 8.52
CA TRP A 161 3.16 7.14 7.57
C TRP A 161 1.92 6.31 7.92
N TYR A 162 2.08 5.03 8.22
CA TYR A 162 0.96 4.13 8.57
C TYR A 162 0.27 4.51 9.88
N ARG A 163 0.95 5.20 10.80
CA ARG A 163 0.32 5.74 12.01
C ARG A 163 -0.84 6.69 11.73
N ASN A 164 -0.94 7.25 10.51
CA ASN A 164 -2.02 8.15 10.10
C ASN A 164 -3.25 7.40 9.56
N MET A 165 -3.19 6.07 9.43
CA MET A 165 -4.36 5.26 9.12
C MET A 165 -5.41 5.42 10.23
N THR A 166 -6.69 5.35 9.85
CA THR A 166 -7.77 5.31 10.83
C THR A 166 -7.68 4.05 11.70
N ASP A 167 -8.28 4.09 12.88
CA ASP A 167 -8.31 2.91 13.74
C ASP A 167 -9.04 1.75 13.07
N ASP A 168 -10.13 2.03 12.35
CA ASP A 168 -10.88 1.01 11.62
C ASP A 168 -10.06 0.39 10.48
N ASP A 169 -9.23 1.17 9.79
CA ASP A 169 -8.32 0.63 8.77
C ASP A 169 -7.21 -0.25 9.40
N LEU A 170 -6.65 0.15 10.54
CA LEU A 170 -5.66 -0.67 11.25
C LEU A 170 -6.28 -1.97 11.78
N LYS A 171 -7.52 -1.93 12.29
CA LYS A 171 -8.27 -3.13 12.67
C LYS A 171 -8.51 -4.05 11.48
N ALA A 172 -8.89 -3.48 10.34
CA ALA A 172 -9.09 -4.23 9.11
C ALA A 172 -7.78 -4.89 8.64
N VAL A 173 -6.66 -4.18 8.66
CA VAL A 173 -5.34 -4.75 8.37
C VAL A 173 -5.04 -5.92 9.29
N PHE A 174 -5.21 -5.74 10.60
CA PHE A 174 -4.98 -6.82 11.56
C PHE A 174 -5.90 -8.03 11.33
N ALA A 175 -7.19 -7.80 11.08
CA ALA A 175 -8.14 -8.86 10.76
C ALA A 175 -7.73 -9.68 9.53
N PHE A 176 -7.23 -9.02 8.48
CA PHE A 176 -6.68 -9.71 7.31
C PHE A 176 -5.44 -10.52 7.66
N LEU A 177 -4.47 -9.95 8.37
CA LEU A 177 -3.24 -10.64 8.77
C LEU A 177 -3.56 -11.88 9.63
N GLN A 178 -4.54 -11.79 10.52
CA GLN A 178 -5.01 -12.91 11.34
C GLN A 178 -5.79 -13.98 10.54
N SER A 179 -6.30 -13.65 9.35
CA SER A 179 -6.99 -14.59 8.46
C SER A 179 -6.05 -15.44 7.58
N LEU A 180 -4.76 -15.11 7.57
CA LEU A 180 -3.77 -15.82 6.76
C LEU A 180 -3.42 -17.19 7.35
N PRO A 181 -2.94 -18.14 6.53
CA PRO A 181 -2.32 -19.35 7.05
C PRO A 181 -1.09 -18.99 7.91
N PRO A 182 -0.93 -19.59 9.12
CA PRO A 182 0.25 -19.38 9.94
C PRO A 182 1.49 -20.01 9.28
N ILE A 183 2.59 -19.25 9.25
CA ILE A 183 3.88 -19.73 8.74
C ILE A 183 4.90 -19.59 9.88
N LYS A 184 5.45 -20.71 10.34
CA LYS A 184 6.50 -20.69 11.36
C LYS A 184 7.80 -20.20 10.74
N ASN A 185 8.22 -18.99 11.11
CA ASN A 185 9.43 -18.35 10.62
C ASN A 185 10.01 -17.41 11.68
N ALA A 186 11.05 -17.87 12.37
CA ALA A 186 11.71 -17.10 13.43
C ALA A 186 12.61 -16.02 12.83
N ILE A 187 12.28 -14.77 13.06
CA ILE A 187 13.05 -13.63 12.60
C ILE A 187 14.16 -13.33 13.59
N PRO A 188 15.43 -13.12 13.15
CA PRO A 188 16.49 -12.73 14.06
C PRO A 188 16.28 -11.33 14.64
N ASP A 189 16.86 -11.08 15.80
CA ASP A 189 16.91 -9.74 16.36
C ASP A 189 17.72 -8.79 15.45
N PRO A 190 17.36 -7.50 15.38
CA PRO A 190 18.15 -6.51 14.67
C PRO A 190 19.58 -6.45 15.17
N LEU A 191 20.52 -6.23 14.26
CA LEU A 191 21.93 -6.05 14.62
C LEU A 191 22.23 -4.56 14.76
N PRO A 192 22.86 -4.11 15.87
CA PRO A 192 23.31 -2.73 15.99
C PRO A 192 24.47 -2.42 15.02
N PRO A 193 24.83 -1.14 14.80
CA PRO A 193 25.82 -0.75 13.80
C PRO A 193 27.21 -1.40 13.99
N ASP A 194 27.61 -1.63 15.24
CA ASP A 194 28.88 -2.27 15.59
C ASP A 194 28.91 -3.80 15.37
N LYS A 195 27.78 -4.39 14.99
CA LYS A 195 27.63 -5.82 14.69
C LYS A 195 27.32 -6.11 13.23
N ILE A 196 27.40 -5.10 12.36
CA ILE A 196 27.27 -5.32 10.92
C ILE A 196 28.39 -6.25 10.45
N PRO A 197 28.11 -7.36 9.73
CA PRO A 197 29.15 -8.24 9.20
C PRO A 197 29.95 -7.53 8.10
N HIS A 198 31.26 -7.46 8.23
CA HIS A 198 32.19 -6.89 7.24
C HIS A 198 33.09 -7.91 6.61
#